data_a119fb71fa90ec467ac3a7e5f4c5c028
#
_entry.id   a119fb71fa90ec467ac3a7e5f4c5c028
#
_cell.length_a   1.000
_cell.length_b   1.000
_cell.length_c   1.000
_cell.angle_alpha   90.00
_cell.angle_beta   90.00
_cell.angle_gamma   90.00
#
_symmetry.space_group_name_H-M   'P 1'
#
loop_
_entity.id
_entity.type
_entity.pdbx_description
1 polymer ?
#
loop_
_entity_poly.entity_id
_entity_poly.type
_entity_poly.pdbx_seq_one_letter_code
_entity_poly.pdbx_strand_id
1 'polypeptide(L)'
;MRSVYLLTAVIAAAFATQVGAPRALAQTPKVVMEEMMVPSEPGIEIYVRNKRPADMTAFRPERTLLFVHGATYPAHTSFDLTLDGVSWMDYIAARGYDVYLLDIRGYGKSTRPREMDDKPDANAPVVRGVTAVKDISAVVDFILKRRSIPRLNLLGWSWGTTLMATYTESH
;
A
#
# COMPACT_ATOMS: atom_id res chain seq x y z
N MET A 1 -34.46 16.51 81.30
CA MET A 1 -34.62 17.13 79.97
C MET A 1 -33.30 16.95 79.18
N ARG A 2 -33.22 16.06 78.24
CA ARG A 2 -32.03 15.84 77.44
C ARG A 2 -32.34 16.33 76.03
N SER A 3 -31.66 17.44 75.62
CA SER A 3 -31.73 17.98 74.26
C SER A 3 -30.87 17.16 73.32
N VAL A 4 -31.46 16.60 72.26
CA VAL A 4 -30.79 15.89 71.16
C VAL A 4 -30.61 16.89 70.04
N TYR A 5 -29.37 17.25 69.70
CA TYR A 5 -29.04 18.05 68.52
C TYR A 5 -28.90 17.12 67.31
N LEU A 6 -29.76 17.29 66.33
CA LEU A 6 -29.69 16.61 65.02
C LEU A 6 -28.70 17.38 64.12
N LEU A 7 -27.58 16.77 63.81
CA LEU A 7 -26.58 17.31 62.89
C LEU A 7 -26.93 16.83 61.47
N THR A 8 -27.49 17.72 60.66
CA THR A 8 -27.77 17.46 59.22
C THR A 8 -26.51 17.76 58.42
N ALA A 9 -25.83 16.72 57.99
CA ALA A 9 -24.70 16.84 57.04
C ALA A 9 -25.24 16.97 55.63
N VAL A 10 -25.04 18.13 55.00
CA VAL A 10 -25.33 18.36 53.56
C VAL A 10 -24.09 17.90 52.77
N ILE A 11 -24.21 16.79 52.07
CA ILE A 11 -23.19 16.34 51.11
C ILE A 11 -23.43 17.08 49.78
N ALA A 12 -22.64 18.09 49.50
CA ALA A 12 -22.60 18.73 48.18
C ALA A 12 -21.78 17.85 47.24
N ALA A 13 -22.44 17.11 46.37
CA ALA A 13 -21.78 16.35 45.27
C ALA A 13 -21.37 17.35 44.19
N ALA A 14 -20.09 17.66 44.10
CA ALA A 14 -19.53 18.45 43.01
C ALA A 14 -19.46 17.56 41.75
N PHE A 15 -20.38 17.70 40.81
CA PHE A 15 -20.27 17.18 39.46
C PHE A 15 -19.22 18.00 38.71
N ALA A 16 -17.97 17.51 38.69
CA ALA A 16 -16.96 18.02 37.80
C ALA A 16 -17.31 17.55 36.38
N THR A 17 -17.92 18.43 35.57
CA THR A 17 -18.06 18.23 34.13
C THR A 17 -16.66 18.24 33.53
N GLN A 18 -16.10 17.06 33.23
CA GLN A 18 -14.92 16.95 32.39
C GLN A 18 -15.30 17.42 30.99
N VAL A 19 -15.10 18.67 30.71
CA VAL A 19 -15.06 19.18 29.34
C VAL A 19 -13.83 18.53 28.71
N GLY A 20 -14.05 17.48 27.90
CA GLY A 20 -12.98 16.82 27.18
C GLY A 20 -12.21 17.87 26.36
N ALA A 21 -10.90 17.94 26.57
CA ALA A 21 -10.05 18.78 25.75
C ALA A 21 -10.34 18.53 24.26
N PRO A 22 -10.43 19.55 23.41
CA PRO A 22 -10.66 19.36 21.99
C PRO A 22 -9.57 18.41 21.46
N ARG A 23 -10.01 17.26 20.93
CA ARG A 23 -9.11 16.30 20.29
C ARG A 23 -8.47 17.04 19.13
N ALA A 24 -7.19 17.39 19.26
CA ALA A 24 -6.45 18.02 18.19
C ALA A 24 -6.67 17.17 16.93
N LEU A 25 -7.22 17.78 15.89
CA LEU A 25 -7.37 17.13 14.58
C LEU A 25 -5.95 16.79 14.16
N ALA A 26 -5.60 15.49 14.22
CA ALA A 26 -4.30 15.02 13.78
C ALA A 26 -4.14 15.45 12.33
N GLN A 27 -3.16 16.28 12.04
CA GLN A 27 -2.87 16.69 10.68
C GLN A 27 -2.63 15.44 9.85
N THR A 28 -3.27 15.35 8.68
CA THR A 28 -3.02 14.25 7.76
C THR A 28 -1.53 14.25 7.42
N PRO A 29 -0.80 13.14 7.64
CA PRO A 29 0.63 13.10 7.36
C PRO A 29 0.91 13.48 5.91
N LYS A 30 1.94 14.28 5.69
CA LYS A 30 2.42 14.57 4.33
C LYS A 30 2.88 13.25 3.70
N VAL A 31 2.31 12.90 2.55
CA VAL A 31 2.71 11.72 1.77
C VAL A 31 3.78 12.14 0.76
N VAL A 32 4.85 11.37 0.67
CA VAL A 32 5.88 11.49 -0.38
C VAL A 32 5.71 10.37 -1.38
N MET A 33 6.06 10.66 -2.64
CA MET A 33 6.01 9.71 -3.75
C MET A 33 7.42 9.55 -4.35
N GLU A 34 7.78 8.32 -4.66
CA GLU A 34 9.00 7.97 -5.39
C GLU A 34 8.63 7.03 -6.55
N GLU A 35 9.32 7.19 -7.69
CA GLU A 35 9.20 6.30 -8.85
C GLU A 35 10.57 5.68 -9.13
N MET A 36 10.59 4.42 -9.53
CA MET A 36 11.83 3.68 -9.79
C MET A 36 11.62 2.59 -10.84
N MET A 37 12.70 2.20 -11.50
CA MET A 37 12.74 1.04 -12.40
C MET A 37 13.51 -0.08 -11.70
N VAL A 38 12.92 -1.26 -11.65
CA VAL A 38 13.48 -2.45 -11.00
C VAL A 38 13.80 -3.50 -12.05
N PRO A 39 15.07 -3.91 -12.21
CA PRO A 39 15.43 -4.97 -13.13
C PRO A 39 14.74 -6.28 -12.75
N SER A 40 14.16 -6.98 -13.74
CA SER A 40 13.54 -8.31 -13.60
C SER A 40 14.36 -9.37 -14.33
N GLU A 41 14.31 -9.38 -15.65
CA GLU A 41 15.12 -10.26 -16.52
C GLU A 41 15.99 -9.41 -17.46
N PRO A 42 16.98 -9.97 -18.16
CA PRO A 42 17.81 -9.19 -19.08
C PRO A 42 16.97 -8.36 -20.06
N GLY A 43 17.16 -7.05 -20.03
CA GLY A 43 16.44 -6.09 -20.87
C GLY A 43 15.01 -5.76 -20.41
N ILE A 44 14.58 -6.26 -19.26
CA ILE A 44 13.24 -5.98 -18.69
C ILE A 44 13.40 -5.22 -17.38
N GLU A 45 12.82 -4.02 -17.35
CA GLU A 45 12.71 -3.19 -16.16
C GLU A 45 11.24 -2.98 -15.80
N ILE A 46 10.94 -3.10 -14.53
CA ILE A 46 9.61 -3.00 -13.97
C ILE A 46 9.45 -1.66 -13.29
N TYR A 47 8.48 -0.88 -13.74
CA TYR A 47 8.11 0.36 -13.09
C TYR A 47 7.47 0.08 -11.73
N VAL A 48 7.97 0.80 -10.72
CA VAL A 48 7.48 0.72 -9.35
C VAL A 48 7.24 2.14 -8.84
N ARG A 49 6.12 2.38 -8.20
CA ARG A 49 5.83 3.60 -7.46
C ARG A 49 5.70 3.28 -5.98
N ASN A 50 6.26 4.13 -5.15
CA ASN A 50 6.12 4.07 -3.70
C ASN A 50 5.46 5.35 -3.18
N LYS A 51 4.54 5.20 -2.24
CA LYS A 51 4.00 6.31 -1.44
C LYS A 51 4.05 5.95 0.05
N ARG A 52 4.46 6.89 0.88
CA ARG A 52 4.58 6.72 2.34
C ARG A 52 4.51 8.06 3.07
N PRO A 53 4.28 8.08 4.39
CA PRO A 53 4.48 9.29 5.18
C PRO A 53 5.89 9.85 5.02
N ALA A 54 6.01 11.17 4.91
CA ALA A 54 7.32 11.83 4.71
C ALA A 54 8.29 11.64 5.87
N ASP A 55 7.75 11.48 7.07
CA ASP A 55 8.48 11.28 8.33
C ASP A 55 8.71 9.81 8.69
N MET A 56 8.32 8.87 7.81
CA MET A 56 8.51 7.44 8.04
C MET A 56 9.99 7.07 7.97
N THR A 57 10.55 6.65 9.09
CA THR A 57 11.95 6.20 9.23
C THR A 57 12.07 4.71 9.57
N ALA A 58 11.00 4.08 10.06
CA ALA A 58 10.96 2.67 10.40
C ALA A 58 9.99 1.92 9.49
N PHE A 59 10.48 0.86 8.85
CA PHE A 59 9.71 0.02 7.94
C PHE A 59 9.41 -1.32 8.61
N ARG A 60 8.14 -1.76 8.51
CA ARG A 60 7.67 -2.97 9.17
C ARG A 60 6.95 -3.86 8.17
N PRO A 61 7.12 -5.19 8.25
CA PRO A 61 6.44 -6.13 7.37
C PRO A 61 4.93 -5.93 7.28
N GLU A 62 4.27 -5.78 8.42
CA GLU A 62 2.82 -5.61 8.53
C GLU A 62 2.30 -4.23 8.04
N ARG A 63 3.20 -3.29 7.76
CA ARG A 63 2.92 -1.95 7.24
C ARG A 63 3.51 -1.68 5.86
N THR A 64 4.07 -2.70 5.22
CA THR A 64 4.56 -2.63 3.84
C THR A 64 3.61 -3.39 2.94
N LEU A 65 3.11 -2.75 1.89
CA LEU A 65 2.09 -3.27 0.99
C LEU A 65 2.50 -3.08 -0.47
N LEU A 66 2.38 -4.15 -1.28
CA LEU A 66 2.55 -4.10 -2.72
C LEU A 66 1.22 -4.40 -3.42
N PHE A 67 0.78 -3.49 -4.27
CA PHE A 67 -0.36 -3.67 -5.16
C PHE A 67 0.04 -4.34 -6.47
N VAL A 68 -0.73 -5.35 -6.88
CA VAL A 68 -0.59 -6.08 -8.15
C VAL A 68 -1.86 -5.90 -8.97
N HIS A 69 -1.72 -5.29 -10.16
CA HIS A 69 -2.85 -4.95 -11.03
C HIS A 69 -3.43 -6.15 -11.79
N GLY A 70 -4.58 -5.96 -12.39
CA GLY A 70 -5.26 -6.92 -13.26
C GLY A 70 -4.78 -6.89 -14.72
N ALA A 71 -5.47 -7.61 -15.58
CA ALA A 71 -5.06 -7.79 -16.98
C ALA A 71 -5.31 -6.59 -17.90
N THR A 72 -6.10 -5.60 -17.50
CA THR A 72 -6.59 -4.55 -18.42
C THR A 72 -5.90 -3.21 -18.24
N TYR A 73 -5.58 -2.83 -16.99
CA TYR A 73 -5.07 -1.51 -16.63
C TYR A 73 -3.77 -1.61 -15.87
N PRO A 74 -2.82 -0.67 -16.09
CA PRO A 74 -1.63 -0.57 -15.27
C PRO A 74 -1.99 -0.16 -13.83
N ALA A 75 -1.08 -0.42 -12.89
CA ALA A 75 -1.35 -0.27 -11.47
C ALA A 75 -1.72 1.16 -11.06
N HIS A 76 -1.09 2.18 -11.66
CA HIS A 76 -1.33 3.57 -11.28
C HIS A 76 -2.75 4.04 -11.60
N THR A 77 -3.38 3.51 -12.67
CA THR A 77 -4.77 3.84 -13.01
C THR A 77 -5.79 3.06 -12.17
N SER A 78 -5.36 2.01 -11.48
CA SER A 78 -6.22 1.21 -10.60
C SER A 78 -6.11 1.63 -9.13
N PHE A 79 -4.88 1.83 -8.63
CA PHE A 79 -4.62 2.02 -7.21
C PHE A 79 -4.21 3.45 -6.85
N ASP A 80 -3.73 4.23 -7.83
CA ASP A 80 -3.27 5.59 -7.62
C ASP A 80 -4.00 6.63 -8.49
N LEU A 81 -5.19 6.29 -8.96
CA LEU A 81 -6.09 7.23 -9.59
C LEU A 81 -6.65 8.19 -8.54
N THR A 82 -6.37 9.48 -8.73
CA THR A 82 -6.86 10.53 -7.83
C THR A 82 -8.33 10.81 -8.14
N LEU A 83 -9.19 10.55 -7.16
CA LEU A 83 -10.61 10.90 -7.19
C LEU A 83 -10.84 11.86 -6.04
N ASP A 84 -11.42 13.03 -6.33
CA ASP A 84 -11.67 14.08 -5.35
C ASP A 84 -10.42 14.43 -4.50
N GLY A 85 -9.27 14.54 -5.17
CA GLY A 85 -8.01 14.95 -4.57
C GLY A 85 -7.20 13.87 -3.84
N VAL A 86 -7.73 12.65 -3.69
CA VAL A 86 -7.06 11.56 -2.96
C VAL A 86 -7.15 10.26 -3.74
N SER A 87 -6.04 9.54 -3.87
CA SER A 87 -6.03 8.17 -4.39
C SER A 87 -6.18 7.13 -3.27
N TRP A 88 -6.50 5.89 -3.63
CA TRP A 88 -6.49 4.81 -2.66
C TRP A 88 -5.09 4.59 -2.06
N MET A 89 -4.06 4.72 -2.88
CA MET A 89 -2.67 4.64 -2.43
C MET A 89 -2.33 5.75 -1.44
N ASP A 90 -2.76 7.01 -1.69
CA ASP A 90 -2.60 8.14 -0.76
C ASP A 90 -3.32 7.88 0.57
N TYR A 91 -4.55 7.37 0.49
CA TYR A 91 -5.36 7.06 1.67
C TYR A 91 -4.68 6.06 2.60
N ILE A 92 -4.07 5.01 2.03
CA ILE A 92 -3.37 3.96 2.81
C ILE A 92 -2.04 4.51 3.33
N ALA A 93 -1.27 5.21 2.50
CA ALA A 93 0.00 5.81 2.89
C ALA A 93 -0.17 6.80 4.06
N ALA A 94 -1.19 7.67 4.01
CA ALA A 94 -1.51 8.62 5.08
C ALA A 94 -1.85 7.93 6.42
N ARG A 95 -2.12 6.62 6.41
CA ARG A 95 -2.35 5.79 7.61
C ARG A 95 -1.13 5.04 8.11
N GLY A 96 0.05 5.46 7.66
CA GLY A 96 1.31 4.92 8.15
C GLY A 96 1.76 3.63 7.45
N TYR A 97 1.37 3.46 6.19
CA TYR A 97 1.87 2.37 5.36
C TYR A 97 2.94 2.85 4.38
N ASP A 98 3.91 1.97 4.12
CA ASP A 98 4.83 2.03 3.01
C ASP A 98 4.21 1.26 1.84
N VAL A 99 3.61 1.98 0.90
CA VAL A 99 2.75 1.40 -0.14
C VAL A 99 3.47 1.43 -1.47
N TYR A 100 3.49 0.30 -2.14
CA TYR A 100 4.06 0.12 -3.46
C TYR A 100 2.99 -0.31 -4.45
N LEU A 101 3.18 0.03 -5.71
CA LEU A 101 2.54 -0.60 -6.86
C LEU A 101 3.61 -0.90 -7.91
N LEU A 102 3.32 -1.88 -8.77
CA LEU A 102 4.16 -2.21 -9.93
C LEU A 102 3.30 -2.28 -11.19
N ASP A 103 3.88 -1.93 -12.32
CA ASP A 103 3.33 -2.30 -13.62
C ASP A 103 4.04 -3.56 -14.11
N ILE A 104 3.31 -4.64 -14.40
CA ILE A 104 3.87 -5.86 -15.00
C ILE A 104 4.41 -5.49 -16.39
N ARG A 105 5.47 -6.17 -16.88
CA ARG A 105 6.00 -5.94 -18.24
C ARG A 105 4.90 -5.91 -19.28
N GLY A 106 5.00 -5.03 -20.25
CA GLY A 106 3.98 -4.79 -21.26
C GLY A 106 2.86 -3.86 -20.82
N TYR A 107 2.83 -3.45 -19.54
CA TYR A 107 1.86 -2.49 -19.00
C TYR A 107 2.53 -1.18 -18.60
N GLY A 108 1.75 -0.11 -18.67
CA GLY A 108 2.08 1.20 -18.14
C GLY A 108 3.46 1.71 -18.52
N LYS A 109 4.30 1.91 -17.50
CA LYS A 109 5.66 2.44 -17.66
C LYS A 109 6.75 1.36 -17.65
N SER A 110 6.40 0.09 -17.46
CA SER A 110 7.35 -1.02 -17.53
C SER A 110 7.79 -1.31 -18.95
N THR A 111 8.91 -2.01 -19.09
CA THR A 111 9.40 -2.45 -20.40
C THR A 111 8.30 -3.20 -21.16
N ARG A 112 8.07 -2.76 -22.40
CA ARG A 112 7.21 -3.46 -23.35
C ARG A 112 8.07 -4.47 -24.12
N PRO A 113 7.82 -5.78 -23.99
CA PRO A 113 8.51 -6.79 -24.79
C PRO A 113 8.34 -6.52 -26.27
N ARG A 114 9.42 -6.66 -27.04
CA ARG A 114 9.43 -6.36 -28.49
C ARG A 114 8.38 -7.16 -29.27
N GLU A 115 8.15 -8.40 -28.86
CA GLU A 115 7.20 -9.32 -29.48
C GLU A 115 5.75 -8.79 -29.42
N MET A 116 5.46 -7.88 -28.52
CA MET A 116 4.15 -7.23 -28.42
C MET A 116 3.90 -6.17 -29.51
N ASP A 117 4.93 -5.81 -30.29
CA ASP A 117 4.84 -4.88 -31.42
C ASP A 117 4.70 -5.61 -32.75
N ASP A 118 4.82 -6.93 -32.76
CA ASP A 118 4.60 -7.78 -33.93
C ASP A 118 3.11 -7.93 -34.25
N LYS A 119 2.80 -8.55 -35.38
CA LYS A 119 1.42 -8.89 -35.73
C LYS A 119 0.80 -9.80 -34.66
N PRO A 120 -0.51 -9.69 -34.36
CA PRO A 120 -1.15 -10.44 -33.29
C PRO A 120 -1.01 -11.96 -33.34
N ASP A 121 -0.82 -12.51 -34.52
CA ASP A 121 -0.67 -13.95 -34.80
C ASP A 121 0.80 -14.41 -34.90
N ALA A 122 1.77 -13.50 -34.85
CA ALA A 122 3.19 -13.80 -35.01
C ALA A 122 3.79 -14.52 -33.80
N ASN A 123 3.23 -14.29 -32.61
CA ASN A 123 3.78 -14.80 -31.37
C ASN A 123 2.70 -15.46 -30.51
N ALA A 124 3.10 -16.46 -29.72
CA ALA A 124 2.27 -16.92 -28.59
C ALA A 124 2.09 -15.76 -27.57
N PRO A 125 1.08 -15.83 -26.67
CA PRO A 125 0.92 -14.79 -25.65
C PRO A 125 2.21 -14.50 -24.90
N VAL A 126 2.71 -13.26 -25.02
CA VAL A 126 4.05 -12.86 -24.57
C VAL A 126 4.13 -12.79 -23.03
N VAL A 127 3.10 -12.19 -22.41
CA VAL A 127 3.05 -12.05 -20.96
C VAL A 127 2.06 -13.04 -20.38
N ARG A 128 2.57 -14.20 -20.00
CA ARG A 128 1.80 -15.25 -19.30
C ARG A 128 1.94 -15.09 -17.79
N GLY A 129 1.10 -15.80 -17.02
CA GLY A 129 1.15 -15.76 -15.56
C GLY A 129 2.52 -16.04 -14.97
N VAL A 130 3.20 -17.07 -15.48
CA VAL A 130 4.57 -17.43 -15.05
C VAL A 130 5.59 -16.31 -15.32
N THR A 131 5.43 -15.56 -16.39
CA THR A 131 6.29 -14.39 -16.72
C THR A 131 5.99 -13.23 -15.79
N ALA A 132 4.71 -12.94 -15.55
CA ALA A 132 4.28 -11.89 -14.63
C ALA A 132 4.72 -12.15 -13.18
N VAL A 133 4.71 -13.42 -12.74
CA VAL A 133 5.20 -13.82 -11.42
C VAL A 133 6.69 -13.51 -11.24
N LYS A 134 7.50 -13.63 -12.28
CA LYS A 134 8.92 -13.23 -12.21
C LYS A 134 9.07 -11.72 -11.95
N ASP A 135 8.22 -10.89 -12.57
CA ASP A 135 8.22 -9.45 -12.34
C ASP A 135 7.83 -9.12 -10.90
N ILE A 136 6.81 -9.81 -10.38
CA ILE A 136 6.40 -9.67 -8.98
C ILE A 136 7.53 -10.08 -8.05
N SER A 137 8.19 -11.23 -8.29
CA SER A 137 9.31 -11.71 -7.48
C SER A 137 10.45 -10.69 -7.44
N ALA A 138 10.87 -10.18 -8.60
CA ALA A 138 11.93 -9.17 -8.67
C ALA A 138 11.59 -7.91 -7.85
N VAL A 139 10.34 -7.44 -7.92
CA VAL A 139 9.91 -6.26 -7.16
C VAL A 139 9.77 -6.56 -5.67
N VAL A 140 9.28 -7.72 -5.27
CA VAL A 140 9.23 -8.13 -3.86
C VAL A 140 10.64 -8.17 -3.28
N ASP A 141 11.58 -8.86 -3.93
CA ASP A 141 12.98 -8.96 -3.50
C ASP A 141 13.62 -7.56 -3.37
N PHE A 142 13.37 -6.69 -4.34
CA PHE A 142 13.82 -5.29 -4.29
C PHE A 142 13.29 -4.57 -3.04
N ILE A 143 11.98 -4.68 -2.74
CA ILE A 143 11.36 -4.01 -1.59
C ILE A 143 11.89 -4.58 -0.28
N LEU A 144 11.97 -5.90 -0.14
CA LEU A 144 12.48 -6.58 1.05
C LEU A 144 13.91 -6.13 1.37
N LYS A 145 14.78 -6.11 0.34
CA LYS A 145 16.16 -5.64 0.47
C LYS A 145 16.22 -4.15 0.81
N ARG A 146 15.46 -3.30 0.09
CA ARG A 146 15.43 -1.84 0.28
C ARG A 146 15.01 -1.45 1.68
N ARG A 147 14.05 -2.17 2.27
CA ARG A 147 13.48 -1.88 3.59
C ARG A 147 14.08 -2.70 4.73
N SER A 148 14.96 -3.66 4.39
CA SER A 148 15.54 -4.61 5.35
C SER A 148 14.46 -5.33 6.17
N ILE A 149 13.41 -5.80 5.49
CA ILE A 149 12.28 -6.52 6.08
C ILE A 149 12.18 -7.94 5.50
N PRO A 150 11.72 -8.94 6.27
CA PRO A 150 11.69 -10.34 5.82
C PRO A 150 10.46 -10.70 5.00
N ARG A 151 9.41 -9.89 4.99
CA ARG A 151 8.15 -10.12 4.27
C ARG A 151 7.38 -8.82 4.09
N LEU A 152 6.37 -8.84 3.22
CA LEU A 152 5.43 -7.74 3.00
C LEU A 152 4.03 -8.28 2.73
N ASN A 153 3.05 -7.39 2.66
CA ASN A 153 1.69 -7.74 2.27
C ASN A 153 1.51 -7.55 0.77
N LEU A 154 0.77 -8.47 0.13
CA LEU A 154 0.36 -8.37 -1.26
C LEU A 154 -1.15 -8.08 -1.34
N LEU A 155 -1.55 -7.23 -2.26
CA LEU A 155 -2.95 -6.99 -2.59
C LEU A 155 -3.11 -6.99 -4.10
N GLY A 156 -3.91 -7.90 -4.63
CA GLY A 156 -4.17 -8.05 -6.06
C GLY A 156 -5.58 -7.67 -6.44
N TRP A 157 -5.71 -7.21 -7.67
CA TRP A 157 -6.99 -6.97 -8.32
C TRP A 157 -7.14 -7.87 -9.55
N SER A 158 -8.30 -8.54 -9.72
CA SER A 158 -8.58 -9.35 -10.89
C SER A 158 -7.48 -10.39 -11.16
N TRP A 159 -6.83 -10.39 -12.32
CA TRP A 159 -5.69 -11.26 -12.64
C TRP A 159 -4.57 -11.18 -11.61
N GLY A 160 -4.33 -10.01 -11.01
CA GLY A 160 -3.37 -9.84 -9.92
C GLY A 160 -3.62 -10.76 -8.73
N THR A 161 -4.87 -11.14 -8.45
CA THR A 161 -5.18 -12.10 -7.37
C THR A 161 -4.64 -13.49 -7.67
N THR A 162 -4.78 -13.95 -8.91
CA THR A 162 -4.22 -15.24 -9.38
C THR A 162 -2.70 -15.20 -9.36
N LEU A 163 -2.10 -14.10 -9.84
CA LEU A 163 -0.65 -13.95 -9.87
C LEU A 163 -0.04 -13.98 -8.46
N MET A 164 -0.67 -13.32 -7.50
CA MET A 164 -0.22 -13.34 -6.10
C MET A 164 -0.33 -14.76 -5.50
N ALA A 165 -1.43 -15.47 -5.77
CA ALA A 165 -1.60 -16.85 -5.31
C ALA A 165 -0.46 -17.73 -5.86
N THR A 166 -0.19 -17.66 -7.17
CA THR A 166 0.93 -18.40 -7.80
C THR A 166 2.28 -18.00 -7.21
N TYR A 167 2.50 -16.71 -6.95
CA TYR A 167 3.74 -16.25 -6.31
C TYR A 167 3.90 -16.83 -4.91
N THR A 168 2.88 -16.75 -4.07
CA THR A 168 2.93 -17.20 -2.66
C THR A 168 2.98 -18.70 -2.50
N GLU A 169 2.52 -19.47 -3.48
CA GLU A 169 2.65 -20.95 -3.49
C GLU A 169 4.12 -21.40 -3.63
N SER A 170 4.96 -20.61 -4.29
CA SER A 170 6.36 -20.96 -4.59
C SER A 170 7.39 -20.20 -3.72
N HIS A 171 6.96 -19.28 -2.83
CA HIS A 171 7.81 -18.45 -1.98
C HIS A 171 7.26 -18.39 -0.55
#